data_094115e16ff577f98e2bf6c20ca0ec4e
#
_entry.id   094115e16ff577f98e2bf6c20ca0ec4e
#
_cell.length_a   1.000
_cell.length_b   1.000
_cell.length_c   1.000
_cell.angle_alpha   90.00
_cell.angle_beta   90.00
_cell.angle_gamma   90.00
#
_symmetry.space_group_name_H-M   'P 1'
#
loop_
_entity.id
_entity.type
_entity.pdbx_description
1 polymer ?
#
loop_
_entity_poly.entity_id
_entity_poly.type
_entity_poly.pdbx_seq_one_letter_code
_entity_poly.pdbx_strand_id
1 'polypeptide(L)'
;MKPNRSIPAATVIPVLIYPDVREAVSWLGAAFGFEERLRIGEAHRSQLRVGDGAVIVADVRGEQHAPRPGEVTHLVTVRVEDARSHCERARANGARIVTEPTDWEYGERQYVADDPAGHRWTFSETLDDVDPAEWGGTLVDAPEQA
;
A
#
# COMPACT_ATOMS: atom_id res chain seq x y z
N MET A 1 12.40 -16.97 12.35
CA MET A 1 11.24 -16.60 13.20
C MET A 1 10.28 -17.77 13.32
N LYS A 2 9.66 -17.90 14.48
CA LYS A 2 8.67 -18.96 14.69
C LYS A 2 7.39 -18.68 13.91
N PRO A 3 6.73 -19.72 13.37
CA PRO A 3 5.43 -19.55 12.74
C PRO A 3 4.39 -19.05 13.76
N ASN A 4 3.54 -18.14 13.32
CA ASN A 4 2.45 -17.61 14.14
C ASN A 4 1.28 -17.19 13.25
N ARG A 5 0.16 -17.90 13.33
CA ARG A 5 -1.04 -17.63 12.53
C ARG A 5 -1.74 -16.32 12.91
N SER A 6 -1.43 -15.76 14.09
CA SER A 6 -2.06 -14.55 14.59
C SER A 6 -1.46 -13.27 14.00
N ILE A 7 -0.40 -13.37 13.21
CA ILE A 7 0.28 -12.23 12.60
C ILE A 7 0.63 -12.57 11.15
N PRO A 8 0.60 -11.60 10.23
CA PRO A 8 1.07 -11.85 8.87
C PRO A 8 2.53 -12.31 8.84
N ALA A 9 2.88 -13.11 7.85
CA ALA A 9 4.25 -13.62 7.71
C ALA A 9 5.28 -12.55 7.28
N ALA A 10 4.81 -11.40 6.82
CA ALA A 10 5.67 -10.29 6.40
C ALA A 10 6.48 -9.75 7.58
N THR A 11 7.74 -9.37 7.33
CA THR A 11 8.62 -8.84 8.37
C THR A 11 8.19 -7.44 8.82
N VAL A 12 7.80 -6.59 7.87
CA VAL A 12 7.32 -5.23 8.16
C VAL A 12 5.83 -5.18 7.89
N ILE A 13 5.06 -4.70 8.84
CA ILE A 13 3.60 -4.68 8.76
C ILE A 13 3.09 -3.31 9.19
N PRO A 14 2.78 -2.42 8.24
CA PRO A 14 2.15 -1.14 8.58
C PRO A 14 0.79 -1.35 9.23
N VAL A 15 0.50 -0.54 10.24
CA VAL A 15 -0.82 -0.48 10.89
C VAL A 15 -1.44 0.86 10.52
N LEU A 16 -2.56 0.80 9.82
CA LEU A 16 -3.24 1.98 9.30
C LEU A 16 -4.57 2.15 10.02
N ILE A 17 -4.83 3.35 10.49
CA ILE A 17 -6.00 3.66 11.29
C ILE A 17 -7.12 4.16 10.39
N TYR A 18 -8.31 3.57 10.56
CA TYR A 18 -9.50 3.90 9.76
C TYR A 18 -10.69 4.16 10.67
N PRO A 19 -11.56 5.11 10.32
CA PRO A 19 -12.78 5.37 11.10
C PRO A 19 -13.74 4.18 11.10
N ASP A 20 -13.79 3.42 10.01
CA ASP A 20 -14.67 2.26 9.84
C ASP A 20 -13.87 1.13 9.20
N VAL A 21 -13.52 0.13 10.01
CA VAL A 21 -12.67 -0.98 9.59
C VAL A 21 -13.34 -1.84 8.51
N ARG A 22 -14.63 -2.17 8.65
CA ARG A 22 -15.33 -3.02 7.68
C ARG A 22 -15.47 -2.33 6.33
N GLU A 23 -15.78 -1.06 6.33
CA GLU A 23 -15.84 -0.27 5.09
C GLU A 23 -14.47 -0.19 4.42
N ALA A 24 -13.42 0.06 5.20
CA ALA A 24 -12.04 0.12 4.69
C ALA A 24 -11.61 -1.19 4.06
N VAL A 25 -11.84 -2.32 4.72
CA VAL A 25 -11.47 -3.65 4.20
C VAL A 25 -12.20 -3.93 2.88
N SER A 26 -13.49 -3.65 2.83
CA SER A 26 -14.29 -3.83 1.62
C SER A 26 -13.77 -2.97 0.47
N TRP A 27 -13.50 -1.70 0.75
CA TRP A 27 -13.01 -0.76 -0.26
C TRP A 27 -11.60 -1.12 -0.76
N LEU A 28 -10.69 -1.42 0.15
CA LEU A 28 -9.31 -1.78 -0.21
C LEU A 28 -9.27 -3.06 -1.05
N GLY A 29 -10.17 -3.99 -0.78
CA GLY A 29 -10.31 -5.20 -1.61
C GLY A 29 -10.82 -4.87 -3.00
N ALA A 30 -11.87 -4.07 -3.11
CA ALA A 30 -12.48 -3.71 -4.38
C ALA A 30 -11.56 -2.83 -5.24
N ALA A 31 -10.94 -1.81 -4.63
CA ALA A 31 -10.16 -0.81 -5.36
C ALA A 31 -8.72 -1.25 -5.63
N PHE A 32 -8.05 -1.85 -4.64
CA PHE A 32 -6.62 -2.18 -4.73
C PHE A 32 -6.34 -3.67 -4.84
N GLY A 33 -7.35 -4.53 -4.63
CA GLY A 33 -7.17 -5.97 -4.74
C GLY A 33 -6.55 -6.62 -3.51
N PHE A 34 -6.55 -5.96 -2.37
CA PHE A 34 -6.04 -6.53 -1.12
C PHE A 34 -6.98 -7.60 -0.60
N GLU A 35 -6.42 -8.63 0.05
CA GLU A 35 -7.19 -9.79 0.51
C GLU A 35 -7.17 -9.90 2.03
N GLU A 36 -8.35 -9.91 2.64
CA GLU A 36 -8.47 -10.14 4.08
C GLU A 36 -8.03 -11.56 4.43
N ARG A 37 -7.11 -11.69 5.40
CA ARG A 37 -6.65 -12.99 5.89
C ARG A 37 -7.08 -13.33 7.31
N LEU A 38 -7.28 -12.30 8.14
CA LEU A 38 -7.66 -12.48 9.55
C LEU A 38 -8.47 -11.29 10.01
N ARG A 39 -9.59 -11.58 10.64
CA ARG A 39 -10.49 -10.58 11.21
C ARG A 39 -10.49 -10.72 12.73
N ILE A 40 -10.34 -9.60 13.43
CA ILE A 40 -10.38 -9.55 14.88
C ILE A 40 -11.55 -8.66 15.28
N GLY A 41 -12.62 -9.29 15.81
CA GLY A 41 -13.88 -8.59 16.09
C GLY A 41 -14.57 -8.12 14.82
N GLU A 42 -15.73 -7.48 14.97
CA GLU A 42 -16.48 -6.97 13.83
C GLU A 42 -15.90 -5.66 13.29
N ALA A 43 -15.36 -4.80 14.16
CA ALA A 43 -14.95 -3.46 13.80
C ALA A 43 -13.61 -3.07 14.40
N HIS A 44 -12.83 -4.01 14.93
CA HIS A 44 -11.61 -3.70 15.65
C HIS A 44 -10.37 -3.71 14.75
N ARG A 45 -10.09 -4.84 14.11
CA ARG A 45 -8.89 -5.02 13.29
C ARG A 45 -9.13 -5.99 12.15
N SER A 46 -8.32 -5.83 11.11
CA SER A 46 -8.25 -6.80 10.03
C SER A 46 -6.83 -6.80 9.47
N GLN A 47 -6.35 -7.98 9.11
CA GLN A 47 -5.06 -8.16 8.44
C GLN A 47 -5.31 -8.46 6.98
N LEU A 48 -4.67 -7.69 6.10
CA LEU A 48 -4.81 -7.85 4.65
C LEU A 48 -3.50 -8.30 4.02
N ARG A 49 -3.57 -9.27 3.10
CA ARG A 49 -2.45 -9.63 2.24
C ARG A 49 -2.33 -8.60 1.12
N VAL A 50 -1.09 -8.20 0.85
CA VAL A 50 -0.74 -7.30 -0.26
C VAL A 50 0.45 -7.95 -0.97
N GLY A 51 0.19 -8.79 -1.98
CA GLY A 51 1.25 -9.61 -2.56
C GLY A 51 1.90 -10.51 -1.51
N ASP A 52 3.21 -10.42 -1.35
CA ASP A 52 3.96 -11.11 -0.29
C ASP A 52 4.07 -10.27 0.99
N GLY A 53 3.54 -9.07 0.99
CA GLY A 53 3.47 -8.18 2.15
C GLY A 53 2.11 -8.21 2.83
N ALA A 54 1.94 -7.29 3.78
CA ALA A 54 0.69 -7.17 4.52
C ALA A 54 0.51 -5.78 5.11
N VAL A 55 -0.74 -5.42 5.37
CA VAL A 55 -1.09 -4.25 6.17
C VAL A 55 -2.15 -4.65 7.19
N ILE A 56 -2.21 -3.94 8.29
CA ILE A 56 -3.27 -4.08 9.29
C ILE A 56 -4.14 -2.84 9.23
N VAL A 57 -5.44 -3.06 9.11
CA VAL A 57 -6.48 -2.03 9.21
C VAL A 57 -7.00 -2.06 10.65
N ALA A 58 -6.91 -0.94 11.36
CA ALA A 58 -7.28 -0.86 12.76
C ALA A 58 -8.22 0.32 13.03
N ASP A 59 -9.05 0.17 14.06
CA ASP A 59 -9.95 1.23 14.52
C ASP A 59 -9.19 2.34 15.26
N VAL A 60 -9.87 3.46 15.46
CA VAL A 60 -9.33 4.59 16.23
C VAL A 60 -9.23 4.20 17.70
N ARG A 61 -8.03 4.34 18.29
CA ARG A 61 -7.79 4.05 19.70
C ARG A 61 -6.75 5.00 20.28
N GLY A 62 -7.05 5.58 21.43
CA GLY A 62 -6.15 6.49 22.12
C GLY A 62 -5.74 7.66 21.25
N GLU A 63 -4.45 7.85 21.06
CA GLU A 63 -3.90 8.92 20.23
C GLU A 63 -3.85 8.58 18.74
N GLN A 64 -4.12 7.33 18.38
CA GLN A 64 -4.08 6.87 17.00
C GLN A 64 -5.37 7.28 16.28
N HIS A 65 -5.23 7.93 15.15
CA HIS A 65 -6.36 8.39 14.35
C HIS A 65 -6.07 8.25 12.85
N ALA A 66 -7.13 8.33 12.05
CA ALA A 66 -6.98 8.38 10.60
C ALA A 66 -6.36 9.72 10.17
N PRO A 67 -5.75 9.80 8.98
CA PRO A 67 -5.22 11.06 8.46
C PRO A 67 -6.29 12.15 8.42
N ARG A 68 -5.85 13.38 8.65
CA ARG A 68 -6.68 14.57 8.46
C ARG A 68 -6.43 15.14 7.07
N PRO A 69 -7.39 15.88 6.49
CA PRO A 69 -7.19 16.49 5.18
C PRO A 69 -5.89 17.31 5.10
N GLY A 70 -5.08 17.05 4.08
CA GLY A 70 -3.81 17.73 3.88
C GLY A 70 -2.64 17.26 4.76
N GLU A 71 -2.89 16.29 5.64
CA GLU A 71 -1.88 15.79 6.57
C GLU A 71 -1.35 14.44 6.08
N VAL A 72 -0.31 14.50 5.24
CA VAL A 72 0.37 13.30 4.73
C VAL A 72 1.78 13.26 5.28
N THR A 73 2.01 12.40 6.29
CA THR A 73 3.31 12.26 6.95
C THR A 73 4.11 11.08 6.39
N HIS A 74 3.44 10.12 5.78
CA HIS A 74 4.06 8.96 5.15
C HIS A 74 3.10 8.38 4.12
N LEU A 75 3.60 7.49 3.31
CA LEU A 75 2.80 6.73 2.35
C LEU A 75 3.33 5.31 2.27
N VAL A 76 2.55 4.41 1.68
CA VAL A 76 2.96 3.02 1.47
C VAL A 76 3.13 2.81 -0.02
N THR A 77 4.28 2.29 -0.43
CA THR A 77 4.53 1.91 -1.81
C THR A 77 4.27 0.42 -1.99
N VAL A 78 3.46 0.09 -2.98
CA VAL A 78 3.08 -1.28 -3.32
C VAL A 78 3.51 -1.55 -4.76
N ARG A 79 4.24 -2.64 -4.98
CA ARG A 79 4.60 -3.07 -6.33
C ARG A 79 3.41 -3.81 -6.95
N VAL A 80 3.13 -3.49 -8.21
CA VAL A 80 2.03 -4.09 -8.98
C VAL A 80 2.52 -4.51 -10.36
N GLU A 81 1.80 -5.43 -11.01
CA GLU A 81 2.16 -5.91 -12.34
C GLU A 81 1.83 -4.90 -13.45
N ASP A 82 0.75 -4.13 -13.29
CA ASP A 82 0.27 -3.20 -14.31
C ASP A 82 -0.31 -1.96 -13.62
N ALA A 83 0.48 -0.89 -13.59
CA ALA A 83 0.09 0.35 -12.89
C ALA A 83 -1.09 1.04 -13.55
N ARG A 84 -1.22 0.98 -14.88
CA ARG A 84 -2.32 1.64 -15.58
C ARG A 84 -3.65 0.97 -15.29
N SER A 85 -3.73 -0.35 -15.40
CA SER A 85 -4.97 -1.07 -15.11
C SER A 85 -5.33 -0.99 -13.62
N HIS A 86 -4.32 -1.01 -12.75
CA HIS A 86 -4.52 -0.84 -11.31
C HIS A 86 -5.11 0.54 -10.98
N CYS A 87 -4.60 1.58 -11.63
CA CYS A 87 -5.10 2.95 -11.49
C CYS A 87 -6.56 3.07 -11.93
N GLU A 88 -6.93 2.46 -13.07
CA GLU A 88 -8.30 2.50 -13.57
C GLU A 88 -9.27 1.78 -12.63
N ARG A 89 -8.86 0.66 -12.06
CA ARG A 89 -9.66 -0.05 -11.06
C ARG A 89 -9.84 0.81 -9.80
N ALA A 90 -8.78 1.44 -9.33
CA ALA A 90 -8.84 2.32 -8.17
C ALA A 90 -9.78 3.51 -8.44
N ARG A 91 -9.63 4.14 -9.59
CA ARG A 91 -10.47 5.27 -10.01
C ARG A 91 -11.95 4.87 -10.07
N ALA A 92 -12.24 3.71 -10.64
CA ALA A 92 -13.61 3.21 -10.77
C ALA A 92 -14.27 2.95 -9.41
N ASN A 93 -13.46 2.71 -8.38
CA ASN A 93 -13.95 2.49 -7.01
C ASN A 93 -13.87 3.75 -6.13
N GLY A 94 -13.60 4.91 -6.72
CA GLY A 94 -13.67 6.18 -6.02
C GLY A 94 -12.38 6.64 -5.35
N ALA A 95 -11.23 6.04 -5.68
CA ALA A 95 -9.95 6.56 -5.21
C ALA A 95 -9.69 7.96 -5.77
N ARG A 96 -9.10 8.81 -4.94
CA ARG A 96 -8.65 10.12 -5.40
C ARG A 96 -7.27 9.95 -6.02
N ILE A 97 -7.19 10.08 -7.35
CA ILE A 97 -5.90 9.96 -8.04
C ILE A 97 -5.13 11.28 -7.88
N VAL A 98 -4.03 11.21 -7.13
CA VAL A 98 -3.17 12.37 -6.84
C VAL A 98 -2.21 12.61 -8.00
N THR A 99 -1.62 11.53 -8.53
CA THR A 99 -0.72 11.56 -9.68
C THR A 99 -1.07 10.42 -10.60
N GLU A 100 -1.34 10.73 -11.86
CA GLU A 100 -1.62 9.73 -12.90
C GLU A 100 -0.39 8.87 -13.16
N PRO A 101 -0.55 7.65 -13.73
CA PRO A 101 0.60 6.80 -14.05
C PRO A 101 1.65 7.55 -14.87
N THR A 102 2.87 7.59 -14.35
CA THR A 102 3.99 8.34 -14.90
C THR A 102 5.21 7.44 -14.96
N ASP A 103 5.92 7.47 -16.09
CA ASP A 103 7.16 6.71 -16.26
C ASP A 103 8.35 7.54 -15.77
N TRP A 104 9.16 6.92 -14.92
CA TRP A 104 10.31 7.56 -14.30
C TRP A 104 11.62 6.99 -14.83
N GLU A 105 12.67 7.80 -14.78
CA GLU A 105 14.00 7.43 -15.27
C GLU A 105 14.63 6.23 -14.56
N TYR A 106 14.16 5.90 -13.35
CA TYR A 106 14.64 4.73 -12.60
C TYR A 106 13.91 3.43 -12.95
N GLY A 107 13.18 3.42 -14.07
CA GLY A 107 12.59 2.19 -14.62
C GLY A 107 11.27 1.78 -14.01
N GLU A 108 10.53 2.73 -13.42
CA GLU A 108 9.24 2.46 -12.80
C GLU A 108 8.14 3.34 -13.38
N ARG A 109 6.94 2.73 -13.51
CA ARG A 109 5.70 3.47 -13.79
C ARG A 109 4.90 3.51 -12.51
N GLN A 110 4.64 4.72 -12.02
CA GLN A 110 3.99 4.91 -10.73
C GLN A 110 2.77 5.80 -10.84
N TYR A 111 1.76 5.52 -10.02
CA TYR A 111 0.69 6.47 -9.74
C TYR A 111 0.48 6.58 -8.24
N VAL A 112 -0.14 7.68 -7.81
CA VAL A 112 -0.39 7.96 -6.40
C VAL A 112 -1.88 8.16 -6.20
N ALA A 113 -2.44 7.53 -5.18
CA ALA A 113 -3.86 7.66 -4.87
C ALA A 113 -4.08 7.75 -3.36
N ASP A 114 -5.11 8.51 -2.98
CA ASP A 114 -5.60 8.53 -1.62
C ASP A 114 -6.85 7.65 -1.53
N ASP A 115 -6.93 6.86 -0.46
CA ASP A 115 -8.14 6.11 -0.16
C ASP A 115 -9.18 7.02 0.51
N PRO A 116 -10.43 6.55 0.71
CA PRO A 116 -11.48 7.41 1.29
C PRO A 116 -11.18 7.94 2.69
N ALA A 117 -10.35 7.27 3.46
CA ALA A 117 -9.95 7.73 4.79
C ALA A 117 -8.78 8.72 4.76
N GLY A 118 -8.16 8.92 3.58
CA GLY A 118 -7.06 9.86 3.42
C GLY A 118 -5.67 9.26 3.50
N HIS A 119 -5.54 7.94 3.61
CA HIS A 119 -4.22 7.29 3.50
C HIS A 119 -3.73 7.34 2.07
N ARG A 120 -2.45 7.67 1.91
CA ARG A 120 -1.82 7.80 0.59
C ARG A 120 -1.02 6.57 0.24
N TRP A 121 -1.16 6.15 -1.02
CA TRP A 121 -0.53 4.96 -1.58
C TRP A 121 0.17 5.31 -2.88
N THR A 122 1.36 4.75 -3.08
CA THR A 122 2.03 4.75 -4.39
C THR A 122 2.01 3.33 -4.92
N PHE A 123 1.57 3.16 -6.16
CA PHE A 123 1.60 1.88 -6.85
C PHE A 123 2.63 1.94 -7.96
N SER A 124 3.53 0.96 -7.99
CA SER A 124 4.70 0.98 -8.86
C SER A 124 4.83 -0.30 -9.66
N GLU A 125 4.89 -0.14 -10.97
CA GLU A 125 5.20 -1.22 -11.92
C GLU A 125 6.66 -1.07 -12.35
N THR A 126 7.44 -2.16 -12.30
CA THR A 126 8.80 -2.18 -12.85
C THR A 126 8.73 -2.32 -14.35
N LEU A 127 9.24 -1.34 -15.09
CA LEU A 127 9.33 -1.35 -16.54
C LEU A 127 10.65 -1.93 -17.01
N ASP A 128 11.74 -1.60 -16.30
CA ASP A 128 13.09 -1.99 -16.66
C ASP A 128 14.00 -1.93 -15.44
N ASP A 129 15.06 -2.72 -15.45
CA ASP A 129 16.08 -2.67 -14.41
C ASP A 129 17.19 -1.71 -14.86
N VAL A 130 17.06 -0.46 -14.49
CA VAL A 130 18.00 0.61 -14.87
C VAL A 130 19.14 0.68 -13.84
N ASP A 131 20.37 0.79 -14.31
CA ASP A 131 21.51 0.98 -13.40
C ASP A 131 21.26 2.24 -12.55
N PRO A 132 21.26 2.10 -11.20
CA PRO A 132 20.99 3.25 -10.34
C PRO A 132 21.90 4.44 -10.57
N ALA A 133 23.15 4.23 -11.03
CA ALA A 133 24.07 5.31 -11.34
C ALA A 133 23.54 6.24 -12.44
N GLU A 134 22.67 5.77 -13.33
CA GLU A 134 22.11 6.56 -14.42
C GLU A 134 21.12 7.64 -13.95
N TRP A 135 20.55 7.48 -12.76
CA TRP A 135 19.57 8.43 -12.23
C TRP A 135 19.94 8.99 -10.84
N GLY A 136 21.22 8.82 -10.43
CA GLY A 136 21.74 9.41 -9.19
C GLY A 136 21.70 8.51 -7.98
N GLY A 137 21.39 7.22 -8.17
CA GLY A 137 21.44 6.23 -7.10
C GLY A 137 22.83 5.64 -6.93
N THR A 138 23.13 5.16 -5.73
CA THR A 138 24.36 4.44 -5.43
C THR A 138 24.00 3.19 -4.64
N LEU A 139 24.40 2.02 -5.14
CA LEU A 139 24.26 0.78 -4.40
C LEU A 139 25.33 0.77 -3.29
N VAL A 140 24.89 0.63 -2.03
CA VAL A 140 25.78 0.80 -0.86
C VAL A 140 26.57 -0.46 -0.59
N ASP A 141 25.94 -1.62 -0.70
CA ASP A 141 26.57 -2.91 -0.43
C ASP A 141 26.45 -3.82 -1.64
N ALA A 142 26.79 -5.11 -1.47
CA ALA A 142 26.55 -6.08 -2.52
C ALA A 142 25.08 -6.02 -2.94
N PRO A 143 24.77 -6.15 -4.27
CA PRO A 143 23.39 -6.12 -4.74
C PRO A 143 22.54 -7.17 -4.06
N GLU A 144 21.27 -6.81 -3.79
CA GLU A 144 20.29 -7.76 -3.33
C GLU A 144 20.10 -8.87 -4.36
N GLN A 145 19.88 -10.08 -3.88
CA GLN A 145 19.52 -11.18 -4.74
C GLN A 145 18.04 -11.01 -5.14
N ALA A 146 17.80 -10.95 -6.41
CA ALA A 146 16.45 -10.80 -6.93
C ALA A 146 15.61 -12.08 -6.73
#